data_c2c52f1561610b26488892306d35046b
#
_entry.id   c2c52f1561610b26488892306d35046b
#
_cell.length_a   1.000
_cell.length_b   1.000
_cell.length_c   1.000
_cell.angle_alpha   90.00
_cell.angle_beta   90.00
_cell.angle_gamma   90.00
#
_symmetry.space_group_name_H-M   'P 1'
#
loop_
_entity.id
_entity.type
_entity.pdbx_description
1 polymer ?
#
loop_
_entity_poly.entity_id
_entity_poly.type
_entity_poly.pdbx_seq_one_letter_code
_entity_poly.pdbx_strand_id
1 'polypeptide(L)'
;MSSQIHPTAIVEAGAKLGAGVQIGAYAFVGADVTLGDGCILHHHATVEGYTQLGPQCEVFPYAFIGGRTQDLKARPGKPGLKVGARNTFREYVSVHLG
;
A
#
# COMPACT_ATOMS: atom_id res chain seq x y z
N MET A 1 -2.60 10.53 -16.07
CA MET A 1 -3.99 10.19 -15.71
C MET A 1 -4.17 10.40 -14.22
N SER A 2 -5.34 10.85 -13.84
CA SER A 2 -5.61 11.06 -12.43
C SER A 2 -5.92 9.75 -11.73
N SER A 3 -5.67 9.74 -10.41
CA SER A 3 -5.99 8.59 -9.59
C SER A 3 -7.49 8.45 -9.42
N GLN A 4 -7.94 7.21 -9.25
CA GLN A 4 -9.33 6.91 -8.99
C GLN A 4 -9.44 6.28 -7.61
N ILE A 5 -10.04 7.00 -6.68
CA ILE A 5 -10.15 6.56 -5.31
C ILE A 5 -11.62 6.40 -4.98
N HIS A 6 -12.03 5.19 -4.61
CA HIS A 6 -13.42 4.96 -4.23
C HIS A 6 -13.76 5.80 -3.00
N PRO A 7 -14.98 6.37 -2.93
CA PRO A 7 -15.34 7.24 -1.80
C PRO A 7 -15.26 6.58 -0.42
N THR A 8 -15.36 5.26 -0.35
CA THR A 8 -15.27 4.55 0.94
C THR A 8 -13.84 4.16 1.30
N ALA A 9 -12.88 4.35 0.39
CA ALA A 9 -11.48 4.05 0.69
C ALA A 9 -10.93 5.09 1.67
N ILE A 10 -10.01 4.66 2.50
CA ILE A 10 -9.32 5.55 3.42
C ILE A 10 -7.89 5.71 2.93
N VAL A 11 -7.55 6.92 2.52
CA VAL A 11 -6.18 7.27 2.15
C VAL A 11 -5.74 8.36 3.11
N GLU A 12 -4.84 8.02 4.01
CA GLU A 12 -4.41 8.97 5.03
C GLU A 12 -3.59 10.09 4.44
N ALA A 13 -3.71 11.26 5.04
CA ALA A 13 -2.91 12.42 4.60
C ALA A 13 -1.43 12.06 4.69
N GLY A 14 -0.67 12.43 3.66
CA GLY A 14 0.74 12.09 3.58
C GLY A 14 1.05 10.95 2.63
N ALA A 15 0.08 10.10 2.33
CA ALA A 15 0.29 9.06 1.34
C ALA A 15 0.60 9.68 -0.03
N LYS A 16 1.53 9.06 -0.74
CA LYS A 16 1.93 9.56 -2.05
C LYS A 16 1.46 8.59 -3.12
N LEU A 17 0.64 9.08 -4.02
CA LEU A 17 0.05 8.27 -5.08
C LEU A 17 0.59 8.73 -6.42
N GLY A 18 1.08 7.79 -7.21
CA GLY A 18 1.49 8.08 -8.57
C GLY A 18 0.31 8.30 -9.50
N ALA A 19 0.60 8.50 -10.76
CA ALA A 19 -0.43 8.74 -11.76
C ALA A 19 -1.20 7.44 -12.06
N GLY A 20 -2.52 7.57 -12.23
CA GLY A 20 -3.34 6.43 -12.63
C GLY A 20 -3.53 5.37 -11.57
N VAL A 21 -3.28 5.67 -10.30
CA VAL A 21 -3.50 4.73 -9.21
C VAL A 21 -5.00 4.51 -9.02
N GLN A 22 -5.40 3.26 -8.82
CA GLN A 22 -6.81 2.91 -8.58
C GLN A 22 -6.92 2.29 -7.19
N ILE A 23 -7.84 2.82 -6.39
CA ILE A 23 -8.04 2.33 -5.02
C ILE A 23 -9.51 1.99 -4.85
N GLY A 24 -9.78 0.72 -4.57
CA GLY A 24 -11.13 0.18 -4.49
C GLY A 24 -11.82 0.47 -3.17
N ALA A 25 -13.07 0.03 -3.08
CA ALA A 25 -13.91 0.26 -1.91
C ALA A 25 -13.27 -0.33 -0.65
N TYR A 26 -13.36 0.43 0.44
CA TYR A 26 -12.91 -0.01 1.77
C TYR A 26 -11.42 -0.37 1.81
N ALA A 27 -10.64 0.03 0.82
CA ALA A 27 -9.20 -0.13 0.90
C ALA A 27 -8.61 0.89 1.87
N PHE A 28 -7.46 0.57 2.43
CA PHE A 28 -6.77 1.45 3.37
C PHE A 28 -5.34 1.70 2.90
N VAL A 29 -4.96 2.96 2.85
CA VAL A 29 -3.60 3.36 2.49
C VAL A 29 -3.08 4.26 3.60
N GLY A 30 -2.02 3.84 4.27
CA GLY A 30 -1.46 4.59 5.38
C GLY A 30 -0.68 5.82 4.95
N ALA A 31 -0.42 6.70 5.90
CA ALA A 31 0.18 8.01 5.63
C ALA A 31 1.60 7.93 5.08
N ASP A 32 2.33 6.87 5.40
CA ASP A 32 3.73 6.74 5.00
C ASP A 32 3.91 5.86 3.77
N VAL A 33 2.82 5.57 3.08
CA VAL A 33 2.82 4.70 1.90
C VAL A 33 3.08 5.52 0.65
N THR A 34 3.87 4.94 -0.25
CA THR A 34 4.08 5.50 -1.58
C THR A 34 3.67 4.44 -2.60
N LEU A 35 2.74 4.78 -3.48
CA LEU A 35 2.31 3.89 -4.55
C LEU A 35 2.81 4.44 -5.88
N GLY A 36 3.53 3.62 -6.62
CA GLY A 36 4.00 4.00 -7.94
C GLY A 36 2.87 4.12 -8.95
N ASP A 37 3.21 4.61 -10.12
CA ASP A 37 2.23 4.84 -11.17
C ASP A 37 1.50 3.55 -11.54
N GLY A 38 0.20 3.64 -11.73
CA GLY A 38 -0.59 2.52 -12.20
C GLY A 38 -0.86 1.41 -11.19
N CYS A 39 -0.52 1.62 -9.93
CA CYS A 39 -0.85 0.63 -8.90
C CYS A 39 -2.36 0.47 -8.77
N ILE A 40 -2.79 -0.75 -8.50
CA ILE A 40 -4.20 -1.08 -8.32
C ILE A 40 -4.38 -1.75 -6.97
N LEU A 41 -5.19 -1.14 -6.11
CA LEU A 41 -5.62 -1.75 -4.87
C LEU A 41 -7.09 -2.13 -5.02
N HIS A 42 -7.38 -3.41 -4.89
CA HIS A 42 -8.75 -3.88 -4.94
C HIS A 42 -9.45 -3.58 -3.62
N HIS A 43 -10.75 -3.85 -3.57
CA HIS A 43 -11.53 -3.58 -2.36
C HIS A 43 -10.93 -4.30 -1.15
N HIS A 44 -10.99 -3.67 0.01
CA HIS A 44 -10.53 -4.23 1.29
C HIS A 44 -9.03 -4.55 1.33
N ALA A 45 -8.24 -4.06 0.38
CA ALA A 45 -6.80 -4.21 0.46
C ALA A 45 -6.23 -3.18 1.44
N THR A 46 -5.17 -3.55 2.15
CA THR A 46 -4.53 -2.67 3.12
C THR A 46 -3.06 -2.54 2.80
N VAL A 47 -2.58 -1.31 2.72
CA VAL A 47 -1.15 -1.01 2.59
C VAL A 47 -0.83 0.04 3.63
N GLU A 48 0.10 -0.27 4.52
CA GLU A 48 0.43 0.65 5.60
C GLU A 48 1.92 0.59 5.93
N GLY A 49 2.33 1.41 6.89
CA GLY A 49 3.72 1.50 7.29
C GLY A 49 4.56 2.23 6.25
N TYR A 50 5.86 2.21 6.41
CA TYR A 50 6.77 2.84 5.46
C TYR A 50 6.96 1.92 4.26
N THR A 51 5.96 1.86 3.42
CA THR A 51 5.90 0.93 2.30
C THR A 51 5.94 1.68 0.99
N GLN A 52 6.81 1.25 0.10
CA GLN A 52 6.88 1.78 -1.26
C GLN A 52 6.59 0.67 -2.24
N LEU A 53 5.52 0.80 -2.99
CA LEU A 53 5.23 -0.12 -4.08
C LEU A 53 5.66 0.52 -5.39
N GLY A 54 6.45 -0.20 -6.16
CA GLY A 54 6.86 0.26 -7.48
C GLY A 54 5.66 0.35 -8.43
N PRO A 55 5.90 0.85 -9.65
CA PRO A 55 4.78 1.04 -10.58
C PRO A 55 4.13 -0.28 -10.96
N GLN A 56 2.84 -0.19 -11.23
CA GLN A 56 2.04 -1.30 -11.77
C GLN A 56 2.00 -2.52 -10.85
N CYS A 57 2.09 -2.31 -9.55
CA CYS A 57 1.79 -3.35 -8.58
C CYS A 57 0.29 -3.48 -8.40
N GLU A 58 -0.16 -4.70 -8.13
CA GLU A 58 -1.57 -4.97 -7.92
C GLU A 58 -1.77 -5.69 -6.61
N VAL A 59 -2.65 -5.17 -5.77
CA VAL A 59 -2.95 -5.73 -4.45
C VAL A 59 -4.39 -6.21 -4.45
N PHE A 60 -4.58 -7.49 -4.30
CA PHE A 60 -5.89 -8.13 -4.38
C PHE A 60 -6.67 -7.97 -3.09
N PRO A 61 -7.98 -8.26 -3.10
CA PRO A 61 -8.80 -8.06 -1.90
C PRO A 61 -8.26 -8.82 -0.70
N TYR A 62 -8.32 -8.15 0.47
CA TYR A 62 -7.92 -8.74 1.75
C TYR A 62 -6.43 -9.05 1.87
N ALA A 63 -5.60 -8.53 0.97
CA ALA A 63 -4.16 -8.60 1.17
C ALA A 63 -3.74 -7.51 2.15
N PHE A 64 -2.72 -7.79 2.95
CA PHE A 64 -2.22 -6.87 3.98
C PHE A 64 -0.74 -6.66 3.75
N ILE A 65 -0.37 -5.46 3.33
CA ILE A 65 1.00 -5.15 2.96
C ILE A 65 1.58 -4.13 3.93
N GLY A 66 2.77 -4.42 4.45
CA GLY A 66 3.50 -3.48 5.28
C GLY A 66 3.04 -3.43 6.72
N GLY A 67 2.48 -4.53 7.22
CA GLY A 67 2.05 -4.59 8.61
C GLY A 67 3.17 -4.23 9.57
N ARG A 68 2.79 -3.71 10.71
CA ARG A 68 3.75 -3.26 11.71
C ARG A 68 4.60 -4.41 12.20
N THR A 69 5.90 -4.12 12.38
CA THR A 69 6.74 -5.04 13.12
C THR A 69 6.28 -5.06 14.58
N GLN A 70 6.41 -6.22 15.20
CA GLN A 70 6.10 -6.36 16.62
C GLN A 70 7.19 -5.76 17.50
N ASP A 71 8.30 -5.37 16.93
CA ASP A 71 9.43 -4.87 17.69
C ASP A 71 9.20 -3.41 18.06
N LEU A 72 8.83 -3.17 19.30
CA LEU A 72 8.61 -1.82 19.80
C LEU A 72 9.90 -1.01 19.92
N LYS A 73 11.02 -1.66 19.75
CA LYS A 73 12.31 -0.98 19.71
C LYS A 73 12.70 -0.63 18.29
N ALA A 74 11.74 -0.57 17.40
CA ALA A 74 12.00 -0.18 16.04
C ALA A 74 12.85 1.08 16.03
N ARG A 75 13.93 1.02 15.32
CA ARG A 75 14.89 2.09 15.29
C ARG A 75 14.27 3.37 14.74
N PRO A 76 14.79 4.52 15.13
CA PRO A 76 14.32 5.78 14.54
C PRO A 76 14.50 5.83 13.05
N GLY A 77 15.41 5.05 12.50
CA GLY A 77 15.45 4.90 11.06
C GLY A 77 14.19 4.19 10.61
N LYS A 78 13.71 4.49 9.44
CA LYS A 78 12.43 4.00 8.96
C LYS A 78 12.58 2.61 8.37
N PRO A 79 12.28 1.55 9.13
CA PRO A 79 12.26 0.24 8.50
C PRO A 79 11.16 0.28 7.45
N GLY A 80 11.53 0.11 6.22
CA GLY A 80 10.58 0.21 5.13
C GLY A 80 10.49 -1.08 4.36
N LEU A 81 9.36 -1.28 3.74
CA LEU A 81 9.19 -2.33 2.75
C LEU A 81 9.23 -1.67 1.38
N LYS A 82 10.17 -2.10 0.55
CA LYS A 82 10.30 -1.56 -0.78
C LYS A 82 10.07 -2.67 -1.78
N VAL A 83 9.06 -2.51 -2.60
CA VAL A 83 8.65 -3.52 -3.57
C VAL A 83 8.88 -2.98 -4.97
N GLY A 84 9.49 -3.79 -5.83
CA GLY A 84 9.74 -3.41 -7.22
C GLY A 84 8.45 -3.34 -8.04
N ALA A 85 8.62 -3.10 -9.34
CA ALA A 85 7.51 -2.93 -10.25
C ALA A 85 6.78 -4.25 -10.53
N ARG A 86 5.52 -4.14 -10.90
CA ARG A 86 4.69 -5.22 -11.46
C ARG A 86 4.56 -6.45 -10.57
N ASN A 87 4.59 -6.25 -9.26
CA ASN A 87 4.34 -7.35 -8.34
C ASN A 87 2.85 -7.49 -8.08
N THR A 88 2.42 -8.71 -7.86
CA THR A 88 1.02 -9.02 -7.56
C THR A 88 0.94 -9.66 -6.18
N PHE A 89 0.08 -9.10 -5.35
CA PHE A 89 -0.17 -9.62 -4.01
C PHE A 89 -1.58 -10.19 -3.98
N ARG A 90 -1.67 -11.50 -3.88
CA ARG A 90 -2.95 -12.19 -3.96
C ARG A 90 -3.73 -12.08 -2.66
N GLU A 91 -4.96 -12.52 -2.70
CA GLU A 91 -5.88 -12.47 -1.55
C GLU A 91 -5.27 -13.14 -0.32
N TYR A 92 -5.49 -12.52 0.83
CA TYR A 92 -5.05 -13.01 2.14
C TYR A 92 -3.53 -13.12 2.31
N VAL A 93 -2.76 -12.57 1.38
CA VAL A 93 -1.33 -12.47 1.54
C VAL A 93 -1.02 -11.44 2.62
N SER A 94 -0.04 -11.74 3.45
CA SER A 94 0.42 -10.81 4.49
C SER A 94 1.90 -10.59 4.32
N VAL A 95 2.30 -9.33 4.08
CA VAL A 95 3.69 -8.95 3.91
C VAL A 95 4.01 -7.91 4.97
N HIS A 96 4.98 -8.20 5.81
CA HIS A 96 5.30 -7.34 6.94
C HIS A 96 6.61 -6.60 6.70
N LEU A 97 6.76 -5.49 7.42
CA LEU A 97 8.01 -4.75 7.44
C LEU A 97 9.11 -5.61 8.04
N GLY A 98 10.26 -5.54 7.41
CA GLY A 98 11.42 -6.31 7.87
C GLY A 98 12.12 -5.73 9.06
#